data_9f1677704737e0b38e203fd288749b50
#
_entry.id   9f1677704737e0b38e203fd288749b50
#
_cell.length_a   1.000
_cell.length_b   1.000
_cell.length_c   1.000
_cell.angle_alpha   90.00
_cell.angle_beta   90.00
_cell.angle_gamma   90.00
#
_symmetry.space_group_name_H-M   'P 1'
#
loop_
_entity.id
_entity.type
_entity.pdbx_description
1 polymer ?
#
loop_
_entity_poly.entity_id
_entity_poly.type
_entity_poly.pdbx_seq_one_letter_code
_entity_poly.pdbx_strand_id
1 'polypeptide(L)'
;MAIFPDLRKKLTHIGVATLVACAFLGLPAYGVTPPHSASQWHQPFTGGFTLVKAFNPPDRPWLSGSRGVWLNLHNPQGAIESPCDGRVIYSAELAGRKVLSIDCGGIHSTFEPVVTTLRTGQSVKRGEQIASAPPLGSEWTSKSIREGQIHWGAKISRTRYINPLRMLTGHPRLKTL
;
A
#
# COMPACT_ATOMS: atom_id res chain seq x y z
N MET A 1 2.75 6.31 100.22
CA MET A 1 3.79 5.38 100.67
C MET A 1 3.62 4.08 99.88
N ALA A 2 4.60 3.77 99.09
CA ALA A 2 4.99 2.47 98.53
C ALA A 2 3.89 1.71 97.74
N ILE A 3 4.09 0.97 96.76
CA ILE A 3 5.23 0.15 96.26
C ILE A 3 4.84 -0.26 94.82
N PHE A 4 5.73 -0.15 93.90
CA PHE A 4 5.65 -0.80 92.57
C PHE A 4 5.80 -2.34 92.73
N PRO A 5 5.23 -3.09 91.80
CA PRO A 5 6.13 -3.93 91.01
C PRO A 5 5.89 -3.95 89.55
N ASP A 6 7.00 -4.01 88.92
CA ASP A 6 7.36 -4.29 87.52
C ASP A 6 6.63 -5.51 86.94
N LEU A 7 6.06 -5.35 85.76
CA LEU A 7 5.62 -6.49 84.96
C LEU A 7 6.04 -6.31 83.49
N ARG A 8 7.24 -6.79 83.22
CA ARG A 8 7.70 -7.01 81.87
C ARG A 8 6.81 -8.03 81.16
N LYS A 9 5.95 -7.55 80.29
CA LYS A 9 5.27 -8.44 79.33
C LYS A 9 6.03 -8.45 78.02
N LYS A 10 6.55 -9.61 77.65
CA LYS A 10 7.12 -9.97 76.38
C LYS A 10 6.10 -9.75 75.24
N LEU A 11 6.32 -8.82 74.37
CA LEU A 11 5.59 -8.75 73.12
C LEU A 11 6.28 -9.70 72.10
N THR A 12 5.60 -10.79 71.81
CA THR A 12 5.88 -11.66 70.70
C THR A 12 5.45 -10.91 69.41
N HIS A 13 6.40 -10.59 68.55
CA HIS A 13 6.14 -10.05 67.21
C HIS A 13 5.57 -11.16 66.34
N ILE A 14 4.28 -11.10 66.07
CA ILE A 14 3.65 -11.87 65.01
C ILE A 14 3.84 -11.03 63.74
N GLY A 15 4.80 -11.43 62.91
CA GLY A 15 5.01 -10.85 61.60
C GLY A 15 3.87 -11.26 60.68
N VAL A 16 2.99 -10.32 60.36
CA VAL A 16 2.02 -10.48 59.29
C VAL A 16 2.75 -10.14 57.98
N ALA A 17 3.16 -11.20 57.29
CA ALA A 17 3.65 -11.06 55.92
C ALA A 17 2.48 -10.74 55.00
N THR A 18 2.30 -9.49 54.67
CA THR A 18 1.34 -9.05 53.64
C THR A 18 1.91 -9.39 52.28
N LEU A 19 1.44 -10.49 51.69
CA LEU A 19 1.70 -10.86 50.29
C LEU A 19 0.95 -9.86 49.41
N VAL A 20 1.65 -8.84 48.88
CA VAL A 20 1.15 -7.98 47.83
C VAL A 20 1.24 -8.79 46.55
N ALA A 21 0.13 -9.43 46.15
CA ALA A 21 -0.03 -10.00 44.83
C ALA A 21 -0.16 -8.83 43.84
N CYS A 22 0.94 -8.47 43.15
CA CYS A 22 0.90 -7.62 41.97
C CYS A 22 0.19 -8.37 40.85
N ALA A 23 -1.12 -8.15 40.73
CA ALA A 23 -1.85 -8.54 39.55
C ALA A 23 -1.31 -7.70 38.38
N PHE A 24 -0.41 -8.29 37.57
CA PHE A 24 -0.07 -7.78 36.27
C PHE A 24 -1.32 -7.87 35.39
N LEU A 25 -2.14 -6.83 35.37
CA LEU A 25 -3.12 -6.60 34.32
C LEU A 25 -2.34 -6.48 33.02
N GLY A 26 -2.34 -7.57 32.25
CA GLY A 26 -1.78 -7.59 30.90
C GLY A 26 -2.48 -6.52 30.06
N LEU A 27 -1.84 -5.39 29.89
CA LEU A 27 -2.24 -4.42 28.87
C LEU A 27 -2.14 -5.14 27.52
N PRO A 28 -3.19 -5.08 26.67
CA PRO A 28 -3.07 -5.60 25.33
C PRO A 28 -1.89 -4.86 24.68
N ALA A 29 -0.88 -5.61 24.28
CA ALA A 29 0.18 -5.08 23.47
C ALA A 29 -0.48 -4.55 22.20
N TYR A 30 -0.65 -3.25 22.10
CA TYR A 30 -0.93 -2.58 20.84
C TYR A 30 0.25 -2.94 19.95
N GLY A 31 0.02 -3.91 19.06
CA GLY A 31 0.98 -4.27 18.04
C GLY A 31 1.29 -3.03 17.24
N VAL A 32 2.40 -2.40 17.55
CA VAL A 32 3.02 -1.42 16.66
C VAL A 32 3.39 -2.23 15.43
N THR A 33 2.51 -2.23 14.44
CA THR A 33 2.86 -2.72 13.10
C THR A 33 4.10 -1.93 12.69
N PRO A 34 5.25 -2.58 12.45
CA PRO A 34 6.43 -1.87 11.99
C PRO A 34 6.04 -1.09 10.74
N PRO A 35 6.58 0.14 10.53
CA PRO A 35 6.35 0.86 9.29
C PRO A 35 6.70 -0.11 8.17
N HIS A 36 5.74 -0.35 7.28
CA HIS A 36 5.89 -1.27 6.17
C HIS A 36 7.20 -0.91 5.46
N SER A 37 8.23 -1.73 5.67
CA SER A 37 9.37 -1.74 4.78
C SER A 37 8.78 -1.75 3.38
N ALA A 38 9.21 -0.84 2.51
CA ALA A 38 8.64 -0.68 1.18
C ALA A 38 8.51 -2.07 0.55
N SER A 39 7.35 -2.69 0.77
CA SER A 39 7.14 -4.09 0.44
C SER A 39 7.20 -4.16 -1.07
N GLN A 40 8.08 -4.98 -1.55
CA GLN A 40 8.24 -5.22 -2.96
C GLN A 40 6.87 -5.49 -3.58
N TRP A 41 6.51 -4.69 -4.57
CA TRP A 41 5.22 -4.80 -5.23
C TRP A 41 5.12 -6.08 -6.07
N HIS A 42 3.94 -6.66 -6.10
CA HIS A 42 3.59 -7.69 -7.06
C HIS A 42 3.52 -7.08 -8.46
N GLN A 43 3.96 -7.82 -9.48
CA GLN A 43 3.82 -7.39 -10.88
C GLN A 43 2.33 -7.40 -11.26
N PRO A 44 1.73 -6.25 -11.61
CA PRO A 44 0.29 -6.16 -11.72
C PRO A 44 -0.27 -6.66 -13.06
N PHE A 45 0.56 -7.08 -14.02
CA PHE A 45 0.10 -7.41 -15.37
C PHE A 45 0.35 -8.88 -15.69
N THR A 46 -0.73 -9.65 -15.77
CA THR A 46 -0.68 -11.06 -16.16
C THR A 46 -0.18 -11.20 -17.59
N GLY A 47 0.82 -12.06 -17.80
CA GLY A 47 1.44 -12.29 -19.11
C GLY A 47 2.59 -11.32 -19.45
N GLY A 48 2.80 -10.28 -18.64
CA GLY A 48 3.91 -9.34 -18.82
C GLY A 48 3.58 -8.16 -19.75
N PHE A 49 4.60 -7.35 -20.01
CA PHE A 49 4.45 -6.11 -20.78
C PHE A 49 5.76 -5.70 -21.48
N THR A 50 5.63 -4.83 -22.47
CA THR A 50 6.75 -4.10 -23.09
C THR A 50 6.68 -2.63 -22.69
N LEU A 51 7.81 -2.04 -22.28
CA LEU A 51 7.90 -0.62 -21.94
C LEU A 51 7.83 0.24 -23.23
N VAL A 52 6.80 1.09 -23.32
CA VAL A 52 6.60 2.00 -24.45
C VAL A 52 7.20 3.38 -24.17
N LYS A 53 6.97 3.90 -22.95
CA LYS A 53 7.52 5.19 -22.51
C LYS A 53 8.00 5.10 -21.07
N ALA A 54 9.25 5.44 -20.88
CA ALA A 54 9.89 5.41 -19.58
C ALA A 54 9.38 6.52 -18.64
N PHE A 55 9.56 6.29 -17.34
CA PHE A 55 9.35 7.31 -16.33
C PHE A 55 10.33 8.46 -16.53
N ASN A 56 9.79 9.65 -16.73
CA ASN A 56 10.53 10.89 -16.91
C ASN A 56 9.70 12.05 -16.33
N PRO A 57 9.62 12.18 -15.00
CA PRO A 57 8.80 13.21 -14.39
C PRO A 57 9.35 14.60 -14.71
N PRO A 58 8.48 15.60 -14.94
CA PRO A 58 8.93 16.94 -15.15
C PRO A 58 9.46 17.56 -13.86
N ASP A 59 10.42 18.48 -13.97
CA ASP A 59 10.98 19.22 -12.84
C ASP A 59 9.93 20.09 -12.13
N ARG A 60 8.94 20.55 -12.89
CA ARG A 60 7.81 21.31 -12.35
C ARG A 60 6.47 20.68 -12.75
N PRO A 61 5.44 20.74 -11.87
CA PRO A 61 4.15 20.05 -12.09
C PRO A 61 3.43 20.40 -13.40
N TRP A 62 3.65 21.57 -13.96
CA TRP A 62 2.99 22.06 -15.19
C TRP A 62 3.77 21.76 -16.47
N LEU A 63 5.02 21.29 -16.36
CA LEU A 63 5.81 20.92 -17.54
C LEU A 63 5.39 19.55 -18.07
N SER A 64 5.66 19.33 -19.37
CA SER A 64 5.46 18.03 -20.00
C SER A 64 6.43 16.99 -19.47
N GLY A 65 6.00 15.74 -19.36
CA GLY A 65 6.82 14.63 -18.87
C GLY A 65 5.98 13.36 -18.73
N SER A 66 6.57 12.30 -18.18
CA SER A 66 5.88 11.06 -17.88
C SER A 66 5.96 10.77 -16.37
N ARG A 67 4.83 10.94 -15.66
CA ARG A 67 4.73 10.72 -14.20
C ARG A 67 4.55 9.26 -13.81
N GLY A 68 4.60 8.38 -14.78
CA GLY A 68 4.57 6.93 -14.69
C GLY A 68 5.24 6.32 -15.90
N VAL A 69 4.94 5.08 -16.16
CA VAL A 69 5.40 4.35 -17.34
C VAL A 69 4.23 4.03 -18.25
N TRP A 70 4.44 4.03 -19.56
CA TRP A 70 3.49 3.51 -20.52
C TRP A 70 3.91 2.11 -20.92
N LEU A 71 2.98 1.18 -20.83
CA LEU A 71 3.22 -0.24 -21.03
C LEU A 71 2.29 -0.76 -22.12
N ASN A 72 2.81 -1.58 -23.02
CA ASN A 72 2.02 -2.38 -23.93
C ASN A 72 1.88 -3.78 -23.33
N LEU A 73 0.67 -4.18 -22.97
CA LEU A 73 0.41 -5.47 -22.34
C LEU A 73 0.52 -6.59 -23.36
N HIS A 74 1.23 -7.66 -23.03
CA HIS A 74 1.32 -8.85 -23.88
C HIS A 74 -0.02 -9.61 -23.93
N ASN A 75 -0.84 -9.48 -22.89
CA ASN A 75 -2.22 -9.90 -22.88
C ASN A 75 -3.12 -8.66 -22.74
N PRO A 76 -3.59 -8.05 -23.85
CA PRO A 76 -4.38 -6.82 -23.80
C PRO A 76 -5.71 -6.94 -23.05
N GLN A 77 -6.24 -8.15 -22.90
CA GLN A 77 -7.47 -8.45 -22.13
C GLN A 77 -7.15 -9.09 -20.77
N GLY A 78 -5.88 -9.16 -20.42
CA GLY A 78 -5.42 -9.76 -19.17
C GLY A 78 -5.90 -9.01 -17.93
N ALA A 79 -5.90 -9.73 -16.82
CA ALA A 79 -6.17 -9.15 -15.52
C ALA A 79 -5.09 -8.14 -15.16
N ILE A 80 -5.52 -7.04 -14.54
CA ILE A 80 -4.67 -6.12 -13.80
C ILE A 80 -4.85 -6.46 -12.32
N GLU A 81 -3.75 -6.81 -11.67
CA GLU A 81 -3.72 -7.28 -10.29
C GLU A 81 -3.19 -6.19 -9.35
N SER A 82 -3.62 -6.25 -8.09
CA SER A 82 -3.12 -5.30 -7.09
C SER A 82 -1.64 -5.54 -6.79
N PRO A 83 -0.81 -4.50 -6.85
CA PRO A 83 0.61 -4.65 -6.52
C PRO A 83 0.86 -4.86 -5.03
N CYS A 84 -0.12 -4.61 -4.17
CA CYS A 84 0.02 -4.59 -2.73
C CYS A 84 -1.29 -4.94 -2.02
N ASP A 85 -1.21 -5.25 -0.74
CA ASP A 85 -2.35 -5.10 0.16
C ASP A 85 -2.64 -3.61 0.32
N GLY A 86 -3.88 -3.18 0.08
CA GLY A 86 -4.16 -1.75 0.05
C GLY A 86 -5.64 -1.41 0.08
N ARG A 87 -5.91 -0.14 -0.18
CA ARG A 87 -7.28 0.41 -0.27
C ARG A 87 -7.42 1.26 -1.53
N VAL A 88 -8.54 1.10 -2.22
CA VAL A 88 -8.91 1.97 -3.34
C VAL A 88 -9.16 3.38 -2.83
N ILE A 89 -8.38 4.33 -3.31
CA ILE A 89 -8.49 5.75 -2.95
C ILE A 89 -9.12 6.59 -4.06
N TYR A 90 -9.16 6.05 -5.28
CA TYR A 90 -9.80 6.70 -6.42
C TYR A 90 -10.28 5.65 -7.42
N SER A 91 -11.53 5.76 -7.89
CA SER A 91 -12.10 4.91 -8.94
C SER A 91 -13.19 5.69 -9.66
N ALA A 92 -12.81 6.50 -10.64
CA ALA A 92 -13.72 7.35 -11.39
C ALA A 92 -13.17 7.65 -12.80
N GLU A 93 -14.00 8.26 -13.63
CA GLU A 93 -13.55 8.83 -14.90
C GLU A 93 -12.77 10.12 -14.70
N LEU A 94 -11.71 10.28 -15.46
CA LEU A 94 -10.90 11.47 -15.51
C LEU A 94 -10.48 11.73 -16.96
N ALA A 95 -10.85 12.87 -17.50
CA ALA A 95 -10.55 13.25 -18.88
C ALA A 95 -10.91 12.15 -19.90
N GLY A 96 -12.11 11.58 -19.78
CA GLY A 96 -12.65 10.60 -20.71
C GLY A 96 -12.09 9.19 -20.58
N ARG A 97 -11.43 8.83 -19.48
CA ARG A 97 -10.95 7.48 -19.21
C ARG A 97 -11.09 7.10 -17.74
N LYS A 98 -11.36 5.83 -17.48
CA LYS A 98 -11.43 5.30 -16.12
C LYS A 98 -10.04 5.19 -15.51
N VAL A 99 -9.91 5.72 -14.31
CA VAL A 99 -8.68 5.70 -13.49
C VAL A 99 -8.95 4.95 -12.21
N LEU A 100 -8.04 4.06 -11.83
CA LEU A 100 -8.04 3.33 -10.56
C LEU A 100 -6.76 3.66 -9.80
N SER A 101 -6.88 4.07 -8.54
CA SER A 101 -5.74 4.35 -7.66
C SER A 101 -5.87 3.59 -6.35
N ILE A 102 -4.79 2.94 -5.93
CA ILE A 102 -4.71 2.15 -4.70
C ILE A 102 -3.63 2.75 -3.81
N ASP A 103 -3.95 2.93 -2.54
CA ASP A 103 -2.95 3.27 -1.51
C ASP A 103 -2.28 1.98 -1.01
N CYS A 104 -0.99 1.88 -1.25
CA CYS A 104 -0.10 0.81 -0.85
C CYS A 104 0.76 1.21 0.37
N GLY A 105 0.12 1.68 1.44
CA GLY A 105 0.85 2.11 2.64
C GLY A 105 1.62 3.42 2.45
N GLY A 106 0.94 4.44 1.89
CA GLY A 106 1.49 5.77 1.63
C GLY A 106 2.09 5.94 0.24
N ILE A 107 2.17 4.88 -0.56
CA ILE A 107 2.52 4.97 -1.97
C ILE A 107 1.27 4.66 -2.80
N HIS A 108 0.83 5.60 -3.61
CA HIS A 108 -0.34 5.44 -4.45
C HIS A 108 0.05 4.83 -5.78
N SER A 109 -0.47 3.65 -6.08
CA SER A 109 -0.38 3.00 -7.40
C SER A 109 -1.59 3.36 -8.24
N THR A 110 -1.39 3.88 -9.44
CA THR A 110 -2.46 4.37 -10.32
C THR A 110 -2.38 3.74 -11.69
N PHE A 111 -3.52 3.26 -12.19
CA PHE A 111 -3.69 2.59 -13.48
C PHE A 111 -4.70 3.34 -14.34
N GLU A 112 -4.37 3.57 -15.61
CA GLU A 112 -5.24 4.21 -16.59
C GLU A 112 -4.83 3.91 -18.06
N PRO A 113 -5.80 3.72 -18.99
CA PRO A 113 -7.20 3.49 -18.74
C PRO A 113 -7.48 2.08 -18.24
N VAL A 114 -8.55 1.88 -17.46
CA VAL A 114 -8.92 0.56 -16.94
C VAL A 114 -10.44 0.35 -16.96
N VAL A 115 -10.86 -0.92 -16.94
CA VAL A 115 -12.24 -1.31 -16.63
C VAL A 115 -12.24 -1.96 -15.25
N THR A 116 -13.04 -1.43 -14.32
CA THR A 116 -13.15 -1.95 -12.96
C THR A 116 -14.51 -1.69 -12.36
N THR A 117 -14.95 -2.60 -11.50
CA THR A 117 -16.15 -2.47 -10.67
C THR A 117 -15.83 -1.97 -9.26
N LEU A 118 -14.54 -1.90 -8.91
CA LEU A 118 -14.11 -1.43 -7.60
C LEU A 118 -14.50 0.03 -7.37
N ARG A 119 -14.82 0.33 -6.12
CA ARG A 119 -15.20 1.67 -5.65
C ARG A 119 -14.21 2.17 -4.61
N THR A 120 -14.08 3.48 -4.51
CA THR A 120 -13.29 4.13 -3.46
C THR A 120 -13.70 3.64 -2.08
N GLY A 121 -12.72 3.33 -1.24
CA GLY A 121 -12.89 2.79 0.11
C GLY A 121 -12.77 1.26 0.21
N GLN A 122 -12.89 0.52 -0.88
CA GLN A 122 -12.73 -0.93 -0.86
C GLN A 122 -11.28 -1.35 -0.60
N SER A 123 -11.10 -2.39 0.22
CA SER A 123 -9.81 -3.02 0.44
C SER A 123 -9.53 -4.03 -0.65
N VAL A 124 -8.26 -4.17 -1.01
CA VAL A 124 -7.78 -5.14 -1.99
C VAL A 124 -6.56 -5.87 -1.44
N LYS A 125 -6.36 -7.10 -1.89
CA LYS A 125 -5.20 -7.91 -1.53
C LYS A 125 -4.17 -7.89 -2.65
N ARG A 126 -2.90 -8.02 -2.28
CA ARG A 126 -1.81 -8.22 -3.22
C ARG A 126 -2.09 -9.40 -4.14
N GLY A 127 -1.96 -9.21 -5.47
CA GLY A 127 -2.26 -10.23 -6.48
C GLY A 127 -3.76 -10.43 -6.76
N GLU A 128 -4.66 -9.72 -6.08
CA GLU A 128 -6.08 -9.74 -6.37
C GLU A 128 -6.36 -9.00 -7.69
N GLN A 129 -7.22 -9.57 -8.54
CA GLN A 129 -7.67 -8.88 -9.75
C GLN A 129 -8.48 -7.63 -9.39
N ILE A 130 -8.00 -6.47 -9.79
CA ILE A 130 -8.59 -5.15 -9.50
C ILE A 130 -9.22 -4.50 -10.73
N ALA A 131 -8.78 -4.89 -11.91
CA ALA A 131 -9.23 -4.30 -13.17
C ALA A 131 -8.88 -5.19 -14.37
N SER A 132 -9.26 -4.73 -15.54
CA SER A 132 -8.74 -5.18 -16.84
C SER A 132 -8.42 -3.97 -17.71
N ALA A 133 -7.65 -4.17 -18.76
CA ALA A 133 -7.51 -3.15 -19.80
C ALA A 133 -8.84 -3.00 -20.56
N PRO A 134 -9.13 -1.82 -21.11
CA PRO A 134 -10.30 -1.61 -21.94
C PRO A 134 -10.29 -2.55 -23.16
N PRO A 135 -11.47 -3.02 -23.63
CA PRO A 135 -11.57 -3.78 -24.85
C PRO A 135 -10.98 -3.02 -26.04
N LEU A 136 -10.45 -3.77 -27.01
CA LEU A 136 -9.99 -3.19 -28.26
C LEU A 136 -11.16 -2.48 -28.98
N GLY A 137 -10.91 -1.31 -29.58
CA GLY A 137 -11.93 -0.51 -30.25
C GLY A 137 -12.87 0.26 -29.31
N SER A 138 -12.61 0.26 -27.99
CA SER A 138 -13.41 1.06 -27.04
C SER A 138 -13.15 2.56 -27.23
N GLU A 139 -14.16 3.40 -26.89
CA GLU A 139 -14.05 4.88 -26.92
C GLU A 139 -12.95 5.44 -25.99
N TRP A 140 -12.42 4.60 -25.10
CA TRP A 140 -11.35 4.91 -24.14
C TRP A 140 -9.98 5.02 -24.80
N THR A 141 -9.85 4.55 -26.05
CA THR A 141 -8.65 4.73 -26.86
C THR A 141 -8.71 6.09 -27.52
N SER A 142 -8.23 7.12 -26.81
CA SER A 142 -8.05 8.45 -27.44
C SER A 142 -6.91 8.36 -28.46
N LYS A 143 -6.82 9.37 -29.35
CA LYS A 143 -5.70 9.50 -30.34
C LYS A 143 -4.30 9.39 -29.71
N SER A 144 -4.18 9.52 -28.40
CA SER A 144 -2.93 9.49 -27.64
C SER A 144 -2.64 8.16 -26.95
N ILE A 145 -3.64 7.26 -26.84
CA ILE A 145 -3.49 5.95 -26.17
C ILE A 145 -3.79 4.88 -27.20
N ARG A 146 -2.79 4.10 -27.55
CA ARG A 146 -2.95 2.96 -28.46
C ARG A 146 -3.63 1.80 -27.71
N GLU A 147 -4.36 0.97 -28.46
CA GLU A 147 -4.99 -0.25 -27.93
C GLU A 147 -3.97 -1.12 -27.18
N GLY A 148 -4.37 -1.66 -26.05
CA GLY A 148 -3.52 -2.50 -25.20
C GLY A 148 -2.48 -1.73 -24.38
N GLN A 149 -2.45 -0.39 -24.45
CA GLN A 149 -1.54 0.41 -23.64
C GLN A 149 -2.18 0.84 -22.33
N ILE A 150 -1.40 0.73 -21.26
CA ILE A 150 -1.75 1.16 -19.91
C ILE A 150 -0.68 2.14 -19.42
N HIS A 151 -1.10 3.23 -18.83
CA HIS A 151 -0.23 4.07 -18.01
C HIS A 151 -0.27 3.55 -16.58
N TRP A 152 0.88 3.27 -16.02
CA TRP A 152 1.06 2.87 -14.63
C TRP A 152 1.92 3.90 -13.90
N GLY A 153 1.34 4.54 -12.91
CA GLY A 153 1.98 5.56 -12.11
C GLY A 153 2.16 5.15 -10.65
N ALA A 154 3.15 5.73 -10.01
CA ALA A 154 3.32 5.65 -8.56
C ALA A 154 3.69 7.03 -8.01
N LYS A 155 3.07 7.42 -6.87
CA LYS A 155 3.37 8.69 -6.20
C LYS A 155 3.37 8.54 -4.68
N ILE A 156 4.23 9.32 -4.02
CA ILE A 156 4.37 9.35 -2.56
C ILE A 156 3.62 10.54 -1.97
N SER A 157 3.49 11.63 -2.72
CA SER A 157 2.80 12.84 -2.30
C SER A 157 2.11 13.53 -3.48
N ARG A 158 1.49 14.67 -3.22
CA ARG A 158 0.77 15.43 -4.26
C ARG A 158 1.62 15.72 -5.51
N THR A 159 2.91 15.95 -5.35
CA THR A 159 3.82 16.35 -6.44
C THR A 159 5.00 15.41 -6.66
N ARG A 160 5.20 14.42 -5.78
CA ARG A 160 6.36 13.54 -5.84
C ARG A 160 5.98 12.19 -6.44
N TYR A 161 6.46 11.94 -7.62
CA TYR A 161 6.28 10.70 -8.38
C TYR A 161 7.53 9.82 -8.26
N ILE A 162 7.34 8.52 -8.36
CA ILE A 162 8.40 7.52 -8.41
C ILE A 162 8.17 6.56 -9.57
N ASN A 163 9.24 5.93 -10.03
CA ASN A 163 9.13 4.92 -11.07
C ASN A 163 8.53 3.63 -10.47
N PRO A 164 7.32 3.21 -10.88
CA PRO A 164 6.67 2.03 -10.33
C PRO A 164 7.44 0.73 -10.59
N LEU A 165 8.24 0.67 -11.65
CA LEU A 165 9.06 -0.51 -11.96
C LEU A 165 10.12 -0.78 -10.89
N ARG A 166 10.55 0.24 -10.13
CA ARG A 166 11.47 0.06 -9.00
C ARG A 166 10.84 -0.62 -7.79
N MET A 167 9.51 -0.68 -7.75
CA MET A 167 8.77 -1.30 -6.67
C MET A 167 8.57 -2.81 -6.87
N LEU A 168 8.85 -3.32 -8.08
CA LEU A 168 8.68 -4.75 -8.39
C LEU A 168 9.76 -5.61 -7.73
N THR A 169 9.37 -6.79 -7.30
CA THR A 169 10.32 -7.84 -6.88
C THR A 169 11.02 -8.41 -8.10
N GLY A 170 12.34 -8.25 -8.12
CA GLY A 170 13.16 -8.67 -9.24
C GLY A 170 13.23 -7.61 -10.34
N HIS A 171 14.42 -7.42 -10.89
CA HIS A 171 14.60 -6.51 -12.01
C HIS A 171 13.85 -7.07 -13.23
N PRO A 172 12.85 -6.37 -13.79
CA PRO A 172 12.32 -6.76 -15.07
C PRO A 172 13.51 -6.76 -16.06
N ARG A 173 13.86 -7.91 -16.61
CA ARG A 173 14.83 -7.96 -17.68
C ARG A 173 14.20 -7.24 -18.87
N LEU A 174 14.66 -6.04 -19.16
CA LEU A 174 14.38 -5.39 -20.43
C LEU A 174 14.97 -6.32 -21.50
N LYS A 175 14.12 -6.95 -22.30
CA LYS A 175 14.58 -7.52 -23.56
C LYS A 175 14.95 -6.34 -24.44
N THR A 176 16.22 -6.10 -24.63
CA THR A 176 16.72 -5.28 -25.73
C THR A 176 16.30 -5.96 -27.03
N LEU A 177 15.55 -5.25 -27.84
CA LEU A 177 15.25 -5.61 -29.21
C LEU A 177 16.54 -5.54 -30.05
#